data_954b085426eb8c5a459a96aacce57fde
#
_entry.id   954b085426eb8c5a459a96aacce57fde
#
_cell.length_a   1.000
_cell.length_b   1.000
_cell.length_c   1.000
_cell.angle_alpha   90.00
_cell.angle_beta   90.00
_cell.angle_gamma   90.00
#
_symmetry.space_group_name_H-M   'P 1'
#
loop_
_entity.id
_entity.type
_entity.pdbx_description
1 polymer ?
#
loop_
_entity_poly.entity_id
_entity_poly.type
_entity_poly.pdbx_seq_one_letter_code
_entity_poly.pdbx_strand_id
1 'polypeptide(L)'
;MNAVNVLEATGIKKRFGGVVALSNGNLVCTQGRITGLLGANGSGKSTMSKIISGVYSADAGEIKYGGRSVKYRSPNEARQDRIAMVYQNLSLVGDLTIWQNIVLGKEEKKGLFLNDITAKDLSKEIVSQLLPDLDIRKMVHQLHPGEMQIVEIAKAISAAPRLLILDEPTAALEQAQVKSLFRYLRALVEREVAIIFTSHRLWEVLEICDDVTIFRNGENVGNIDFQKEGKDPERIIGLITGEVKKARITSERQTPFGETLLSIRNLNYGNFLQNVNFELRKGEILGIGGLAGQGQHELMLALAGNYPGASCQAELNGRKIRLNKPASAIRNNLLLVPGDREQEGLFLNHSVFTNMIFPKLGLKRQPLFTPSKKYRMECAEVVEMLSIITYNLDMPVRTLSGGNQQKVVVGKWLPFQTNVLLLADPAKGVDVGAKRDLYEYILRQVEEKRMGVILYASDNEELIEYCDRLLIMYEGQVVATLEGDDINEDKIIAASLRVR
;
A
#
# COMPACT_ATOMS: atom_id res chain seq x y z
N MET A 1 34.93 -6.94 -18.16
CA MET A 1 34.01 -7.28 -19.26
C MET A 1 33.07 -6.09 -19.43
N ASN A 2 32.88 -5.58 -20.67
CA ASN A 2 31.92 -4.51 -20.88
C ASN A 2 30.51 -5.02 -20.54
N ALA A 3 29.83 -4.35 -19.62
CA ALA A 3 28.47 -4.68 -19.21
C ALA A 3 27.54 -4.58 -20.43
N VAL A 4 26.82 -5.67 -20.75
CA VAL A 4 25.90 -5.73 -21.90
C VAL A 4 24.51 -5.25 -21.44
N ASN A 5 24.01 -4.21 -22.08
CA ASN A 5 22.65 -3.75 -21.82
C ASN A 5 21.64 -4.72 -22.47
N VAL A 6 20.75 -5.30 -21.63
CA VAL A 6 19.66 -6.15 -22.12
C VAL A 6 18.49 -5.30 -22.60
N LEU A 7 18.20 -4.22 -21.87
CA LEU A 7 17.13 -3.28 -22.16
C LEU A 7 17.64 -1.84 -22.11
N GLU A 8 17.24 -1.06 -23.10
CA GLU A 8 17.39 0.40 -23.13
C GLU A 8 16.07 1.01 -23.55
N ALA A 9 15.40 1.74 -22.65
CA ALA A 9 14.22 2.53 -22.93
C ALA A 9 14.58 4.01 -22.87
N THR A 10 14.30 4.76 -23.94
CA THR A 10 14.72 6.17 -24.05
C THR A 10 13.55 7.03 -24.51
N GLY A 11 13.31 8.14 -23.76
CA GLY A 11 12.32 9.14 -24.10
C GLY A 11 10.89 8.62 -24.10
N ILE A 12 10.58 7.63 -23.29
CA ILE A 12 9.27 6.97 -23.28
C ILE A 12 8.20 7.95 -22.78
N LYS A 13 7.15 8.09 -23.60
CA LYS A 13 5.97 8.92 -23.26
C LYS A 13 4.72 8.06 -23.22
N LYS A 14 3.84 8.37 -22.26
CA LYS A 14 2.53 7.71 -22.13
C LYS A 14 1.51 8.63 -21.47
N ARG A 15 0.32 8.67 -22.11
CA ARG A 15 -0.85 9.40 -21.59
C ARG A 15 -2.04 8.45 -21.48
N PHE A 16 -2.86 8.68 -20.47
CA PHE A 16 -4.15 8.04 -20.27
C PHE A 16 -5.23 9.12 -20.16
N GLY A 17 -5.95 9.35 -21.23
CA GLY A 17 -6.89 10.47 -21.31
C GLY A 17 -6.18 11.82 -21.04
N GLY A 18 -6.59 12.53 -20.00
CA GLY A 18 -5.99 13.82 -19.60
C GLY A 18 -4.71 13.71 -18.76
N VAL A 19 -4.37 12.50 -18.26
CA VAL A 19 -3.24 12.30 -17.34
C VAL A 19 -1.97 11.90 -18.11
N VAL A 20 -0.85 12.61 -17.88
CA VAL A 20 0.47 12.24 -18.39
C VAL A 20 1.12 11.31 -17.36
N ALA A 21 1.22 10.02 -17.68
CA ALA A 21 1.85 9.02 -16.81
C ALA A 21 3.36 8.96 -16.98
N LEU A 22 3.86 9.19 -18.20
CA LEU A 22 5.28 9.36 -18.53
C LEU A 22 5.43 10.49 -19.54
N SER A 23 6.27 11.47 -19.21
CA SER A 23 6.62 12.60 -20.07
C SER A 23 8.00 12.44 -20.72
N ASN A 24 8.94 11.78 -20.02
CA ASN A 24 10.29 11.48 -20.51
C ASN A 24 10.93 10.35 -19.69
N GLY A 25 10.42 9.12 -19.86
CA GLY A 25 10.90 7.95 -19.12
C GLY A 25 12.15 7.34 -19.77
N ASN A 26 13.22 7.16 -18.97
CA ASN A 26 14.43 6.49 -19.40
C ASN A 26 14.80 5.38 -18.42
N LEU A 27 15.19 4.22 -18.93
CA LEU A 27 15.58 3.06 -18.10
C LEU A 27 16.59 2.20 -18.86
N VAL A 28 17.66 1.82 -18.19
CA VAL A 28 18.65 0.88 -18.72
C VAL A 28 18.74 -0.31 -17.77
N CYS A 29 18.70 -1.52 -18.31
CA CYS A 29 18.89 -2.75 -17.53
C CYS A 29 20.06 -3.54 -18.10
N THR A 30 20.99 -3.87 -17.25
CA THR A 30 22.22 -4.58 -17.61
C THR A 30 22.10 -6.07 -17.27
N GLN A 31 22.65 -6.91 -18.09
CA GLN A 31 22.73 -8.38 -17.87
C GLN A 31 23.43 -8.69 -16.55
N GLY A 32 22.85 -9.61 -15.77
CA GLY A 32 23.41 -10.00 -14.49
C GLY A 32 23.42 -8.90 -13.44
N ARG A 33 22.43 -7.96 -13.49
CA ARG A 33 22.25 -6.91 -12.47
C ARG A 33 20.79 -6.75 -12.08
N ILE A 34 20.58 -6.25 -10.88
CA ILE A 34 19.26 -5.84 -10.37
C ILE A 34 19.17 -4.32 -10.39
N THR A 35 18.34 -3.81 -11.27
CA THR A 35 18.07 -2.37 -11.38
C THR A 35 16.81 -2.03 -10.56
N GLY A 36 16.97 -1.22 -9.52
CA GLY A 36 15.86 -0.69 -8.74
C GLY A 36 15.12 0.40 -9.51
N LEU A 37 13.78 0.37 -9.48
CA LEU A 37 12.96 1.43 -10.07
C LEU A 37 12.19 2.13 -8.94
N LEU A 38 12.65 3.31 -8.56
CA LEU A 38 12.16 4.08 -7.42
C LEU A 38 11.35 5.32 -7.82
N GLY A 39 10.61 5.86 -6.89
CA GLY A 39 9.82 7.09 -7.04
C GLY A 39 8.52 7.03 -6.24
N ALA A 40 7.89 8.17 -6.02
CA ALA A 40 6.59 8.28 -5.36
C ALA A 40 5.47 7.55 -6.12
N ASN A 41 4.33 7.33 -5.47
CA ASN A 41 3.14 6.79 -6.14
C ASN A 41 2.71 7.72 -7.28
N GLY A 42 2.34 7.15 -8.43
CA GLY A 42 2.01 7.94 -9.62
C GLY A 42 3.21 8.49 -10.41
N SER A 43 4.46 8.22 -10.01
CA SER A 43 5.65 8.72 -10.72
C SER A 43 5.92 8.07 -12.08
N GLY A 44 5.19 7.00 -12.45
CA GLY A 44 5.32 6.33 -13.75
C GLY A 44 6.02 4.96 -13.72
N LYS A 45 6.50 4.46 -12.56
CA LYS A 45 7.21 3.17 -12.42
C LYS A 45 6.45 1.99 -13.04
N SER A 46 5.25 1.71 -12.53
CA SER A 46 4.43 0.59 -13.02
C SER A 46 3.98 0.80 -14.47
N THR A 47 3.85 2.06 -14.93
CA THR A 47 3.58 2.36 -16.35
C THR A 47 4.76 1.95 -17.22
N MET A 48 6.00 2.28 -16.82
CA MET A 48 7.22 1.86 -17.52
C MET A 48 7.33 0.33 -17.56
N SER A 49 7.16 -0.36 -16.43
CA SER A 49 7.18 -1.82 -16.35
C SER A 49 6.12 -2.47 -17.26
N LYS A 50 4.91 -1.92 -17.29
CA LYS A 50 3.82 -2.40 -18.17
C LYS A 50 4.04 -2.12 -19.63
N ILE A 51 4.78 -1.08 -20.01
CA ILE A 51 5.18 -0.81 -21.38
C ILE A 51 6.25 -1.84 -21.82
N ILE A 52 7.25 -2.08 -21.02
CA ILE A 52 8.32 -3.05 -21.32
C ILE A 52 7.74 -4.47 -21.43
N SER A 53 6.75 -4.83 -20.60
CA SER A 53 6.08 -6.14 -20.66
C SER A 53 4.99 -6.25 -21.72
N GLY A 54 4.74 -5.21 -22.53
CA GLY A 54 3.77 -5.22 -23.63
C GLY A 54 2.30 -5.12 -23.20
N VAL A 55 2.01 -4.78 -21.93
CA VAL A 55 0.64 -4.51 -21.44
C VAL A 55 0.13 -3.19 -21.99
N TYR A 56 1.01 -2.19 -22.07
CA TYR A 56 0.72 -0.90 -22.68
C TYR A 56 1.70 -0.62 -23.81
N SER A 57 1.25 0.10 -24.83
CA SER A 57 2.14 0.64 -25.87
C SER A 57 2.57 2.04 -25.48
N ALA A 58 3.84 2.37 -25.69
CA ALA A 58 4.32 3.74 -25.57
C ALA A 58 3.70 4.62 -26.67
N ASP A 59 3.43 5.87 -26.35
CA ASP A 59 2.93 6.86 -27.31
C ASP A 59 4.09 7.50 -28.11
N ALA A 60 5.29 7.59 -27.50
CA ALA A 60 6.55 8.00 -28.13
C ALA A 60 7.75 7.42 -27.36
N GLY A 61 8.94 7.55 -27.93
CA GLY A 61 10.19 7.01 -27.41
C GLY A 61 10.59 5.70 -28.11
N GLU A 62 11.74 5.16 -27.71
CA GLU A 62 12.29 3.92 -28.27
C GLU A 62 12.64 2.93 -27.16
N ILE A 63 12.38 1.65 -27.42
CA ILE A 63 12.83 0.53 -26.58
C ILE A 63 13.76 -0.34 -27.43
N LYS A 64 14.98 -0.56 -26.94
CA LYS A 64 15.90 -1.54 -27.49
C LYS A 64 16.03 -2.73 -26.56
N TYR A 65 15.87 -3.92 -27.06
CA TYR A 65 16.05 -5.17 -26.35
C TYR A 65 17.08 -6.06 -27.04
N GLY A 66 18.14 -6.40 -26.36
CA GLY A 66 19.30 -7.09 -26.95
C GLY A 66 19.90 -6.31 -28.13
N GLY A 67 19.90 -4.98 -28.08
CA GLY A 67 20.39 -4.07 -29.13
C GLY A 67 19.44 -3.86 -30.33
N ARG A 68 18.26 -4.52 -30.35
CA ARG A 68 17.25 -4.38 -31.42
C ARG A 68 16.12 -3.46 -30.96
N SER A 69 15.69 -2.54 -31.81
CA SER A 69 14.48 -1.73 -31.56
C SER A 69 13.24 -2.65 -31.57
N VAL A 70 12.43 -2.57 -30.50
CA VAL A 70 11.26 -3.41 -30.29
C VAL A 70 10.04 -2.56 -29.92
N LYS A 71 8.85 -3.06 -30.30
CA LYS A 71 7.58 -2.46 -29.89
C LYS A 71 6.59 -3.58 -29.61
N TYR A 72 6.44 -3.95 -28.36
CA TYR A 72 5.50 -4.99 -27.95
C TYR A 72 4.07 -4.46 -27.96
N ARG A 73 3.17 -5.23 -28.59
CA ARG A 73 1.73 -4.95 -28.68
C ARG A 73 0.90 -5.80 -27.74
N SER A 74 1.53 -6.83 -27.17
CA SER A 74 0.90 -7.75 -26.23
C SER A 74 1.95 -8.36 -25.30
N PRO A 75 1.55 -8.83 -24.09
CA PRO A 75 2.43 -9.56 -23.20
C PRO A 75 3.00 -10.85 -23.83
N ASN A 76 2.30 -11.45 -24.78
CA ASN A 76 2.79 -12.65 -25.45
C ASN A 76 4.01 -12.37 -26.34
N GLU A 77 4.06 -11.21 -27.01
CA GLU A 77 5.24 -10.80 -27.78
C GLU A 77 6.47 -10.59 -26.87
N ALA A 78 6.29 -9.93 -25.71
CA ALA A 78 7.35 -9.75 -24.75
C ALA A 78 7.84 -11.10 -24.16
N ARG A 79 6.92 -12.05 -23.93
CA ARG A 79 7.29 -13.41 -23.46
C ARG A 79 8.11 -14.19 -24.48
N GLN A 80 7.87 -14.02 -25.78
CA GLN A 80 8.68 -14.65 -26.84
C GLN A 80 10.15 -14.17 -26.76
N ASP A 81 10.37 -12.92 -26.37
CA ASP A 81 11.71 -12.38 -26.10
C ASP A 81 12.20 -12.68 -24.65
N ARG A 82 11.51 -13.60 -23.93
CA ARG A 82 11.87 -14.04 -22.57
C ARG A 82 11.86 -12.89 -21.54
N ILE A 83 10.90 -11.98 -21.69
CA ILE A 83 10.56 -10.98 -20.67
C ILE A 83 9.40 -11.53 -19.84
N ALA A 84 9.60 -11.65 -18.52
CA ALA A 84 8.55 -12.04 -17.58
C ALA A 84 8.27 -10.91 -16.58
N MET A 85 7.01 -10.77 -16.20
CA MET A 85 6.58 -9.76 -15.24
C MET A 85 5.71 -10.39 -14.16
N VAL A 86 6.02 -10.08 -12.90
CA VAL A 86 5.16 -10.28 -11.74
C VAL A 86 4.39 -8.99 -11.51
N TYR A 87 3.07 -9.08 -11.59
CA TYR A 87 2.17 -7.94 -11.43
C TYR A 87 1.81 -7.73 -9.95
N GLN A 88 1.48 -6.50 -9.59
CA GLN A 88 0.97 -6.16 -8.26
C GLN A 88 -0.32 -6.93 -7.91
N ASN A 89 -1.21 -7.12 -8.89
CA ASN A 89 -2.40 -7.98 -8.75
C ASN A 89 -2.07 -9.38 -9.27
N LEU A 90 -2.26 -10.38 -8.41
CA LEU A 90 -1.94 -11.77 -8.74
C LEU A 90 -2.82 -12.30 -9.88
N SER A 91 -2.22 -13.10 -10.77
CA SER A 91 -2.87 -13.70 -11.93
C SER A 91 -3.05 -15.22 -11.78
N LEU A 92 -3.30 -15.67 -10.51
CA LEU A 92 -3.46 -17.07 -10.17
C LEU A 92 -4.90 -17.55 -10.31
N VAL A 93 -5.06 -18.81 -10.72
CA VAL A 93 -6.36 -19.50 -10.78
C VAL A 93 -6.56 -20.29 -9.48
N GLY A 94 -7.53 -19.89 -8.66
CA GLY A 94 -7.76 -20.43 -7.33
C GLY A 94 -8.04 -21.94 -7.30
N ASP A 95 -8.75 -22.46 -8.31
CA ASP A 95 -9.18 -23.87 -8.41
C ASP A 95 -8.12 -24.79 -9.08
N LEU A 96 -6.93 -24.25 -9.38
CA LEU A 96 -5.79 -25.03 -9.81
C LEU A 96 -4.78 -25.22 -8.68
N THR A 97 -4.01 -26.30 -8.76
CA THR A 97 -2.88 -26.53 -7.85
C THR A 97 -1.74 -25.53 -8.12
N ILE A 98 -0.82 -25.41 -7.17
CA ILE A 98 0.37 -24.55 -7.29
C ILE A 98 1.15 -24.92 -8.55
N TRP A 99 1.50 -26.21 -8.76
CA TRP A 99 2.27 -26.61 -9.91
C TRP A 99 1.53 -26.35 -11.24
N GLN A 100 0.20 -26.53 -11.28
CA GLN A 100 -0.58 -26.21 -12.47
C GLN A 100 -0.56 -24.70 -12.79
N ASN A 101 -0.66 -23.85 -11.77
CA ASN A 101 -0.53 -22.41 -11.95
C ASN A 101 0.85 -21.99 -12.49
N ILE A 102 1.91 -22.63 -11.99
CA ILE A 102 3.30 -22.32 -12.39
C ILE A 102 3.53 -22.59 -13.88
N VAL A 103 3.01 -23.70 -14.39
CA VAL A 103 3.21 -24.10 -15.80
C VAL A 103 2.08 -23.68 -16.72
N LEU A 104 1.06 -23.01 -16.22
CA LEU A 104 -0.13 -22.63 -17.00
C LEU A 104 0.23 -21.83 -18.26
N GLY A 105 -0.20 -22.35 -19.42
CA GLY A 105 0.11 -21.78 -20.74
C GLY A 105 1.52 -22.04 -21.26
N LYS A 106 2.27 -22.97 -20.61
CA LYS A 106 3.62 -23.40 -20.99
C LYS A 106 3.75 -24.93 -20.88
N GLU A 107 2.62 -25.63 -20.86
CA GLU A 107 2.58 -27.06 -20.64
C GLU A 107 3.33 -27.80 -21.76
N GLU A 108 4.31 -28.61 -21.37
CA GLU A 108 4.99 -29.49 -22.28
C GLU A 108 4.10 -30.67 -22.66
N LYS A 109 4.06 -30.98 -23.97
CA LYS A 109 3.33 -32.12 -24.48
C LYS A 109 4.24 -33.31 -24.70
N LYS A 110 3.81 -34.49 -24.22
CA LYS A 110 4.41 -35.77 -24.56
C LYS A 110 3.40 -36.55 -25.45
N GLY A 111 3.50 -36.33 -26.75
CA GLY A 111 2.50 -36.81 -27.71
C GLY A 111 1.16 -36.07 -27.55
N LEU A 112 0.08 -36.78 -27.27
CA LEU A 112 -1.27 -36.24 -27.03
C LEU A 112 -1.55 -35.85 -25.60
N PHE A 113 -0.64 -36.11 -24.66
CA PHE A 113 -0.81 -35.89 -23.23
C PHE A 113 0.13 -34.80 -22.72
N LEU A 114 -0.24 -34.14 -21.61
CA LEU A 114 0.62 -33.20 -20.88
C LEU A 114 1.70 -33.98 -20.10
N ASN A 115 2.89 -33.40 -20.01
CA ASN A 115 4.00 -33.96 -19.24
C ASN A 115 3.97 -33.44 -17.79
N ASP A 116 3.06 -34.02 -16.99
CA ASP A 116 2.89 -33.59 -15.58
C ASP A 116 4.11 -33.85 -14.70
N ILE A 117 4.94 -34.81 -15.03
CA ILE A 117 6.13 -35.17 -14.22
C ILE A 117 7.14 -34.03 -14.31
N THR A 118 7.55 -33.64 -15.52
CA THR A 118 8.48 -32.52 -15.71
C THR A 118 7.93 -31.21 -15.13
N ALA A 119 6.63 -30.96 -15.29
CA ALA A 119 5.95 -29.79 -14.72
C ALA A 119 6.02 -29.74 -13.18
N LYS A 120 5.79 -30.88 -12.53
CA LYS A 120 5.88 -31.00 -11.07
C LYS A 120 7.33 -30.87 -10.56
N ASP A 121 8.29 -31.49 -11.26
CA ASP A 121 9.70 -31.42 -10.88
C ASP A 121 10.22 -29.98 -10.98
N LEU A 122 9.95 -29.27 -12.07
CA LEU A 122 10.30 -27.86 -12.23
C LEU A 122 9.65 -26.98 -11.15
N SER A 123 8.36 -27.20 -10.91
CA SER A 123 7.62 -26.42 -9.92
C SER A 123 8.17 -26.65 -8.52
N LYS A 124 8.49 -27.91 -8.18
CA LYS A 124 9.07 -28.28 -6.89
C LYS A 124 10.46 -27.67 -6.71
N GLU A 125 11.30 -27.70 -7.75
CA GLU A 125 12.64 -27.10 -7.70
C GLU A 125 12.57 -25.62 -7.37
N ILE A 126 11.72 -24.84 -8.06
CA ILE A 126 11.60 -23.41 -7.85
C ILE A 126 10.98 -23.10 -6.48
N VAL A 127 9.85 -23.73 -6.15
CA VAL A 127 9.11 -23.46 -4.91
C VAL A 127 9.94 -23.82 -3.68
N SER A 128 10.67 -24.96 -3.70
CA SER A 128 11.48 -25.39 -2.54
C SER A 128 12.61 -24.41 -2.20
N GLN A 129 13.10 -23.63 -3.16
CA GLN A 129 14.14 -22.61 -2.92
C GLN A 129 13.53 -21.31 -2.35
N LEU A 130 12.29 -21.01 -2.67
CA LEU A 130 11.58 -19.82 -2.20
C LEU A 130 10.86 -20.06 -0.87
N LEU A 131 10.17 -21.20 -0.75
CA LEU A 131 9.37 -21.59 0.41
C LEU A 131 9.40 -23.13 0.58
N PRO A 132 10.39 -23.69 1.29
CA PRO A 132 10.67 -25.14 1.36
C PRO A 132 9.49 -26.01 1.80
N ASP A 133 8.64 -25.49 2.71
CA ASP A 133 7.56 -26.25 3.34
C ASP A 133 6.25 -26.21 2.53
N LEU A 134 6.21 -25.53 1.40
CA LEU A 134 5.00 -25.38 0.58
C LEU A 134 4.80 -26.60 -0.33
N ASP A 135 3.74 -27.37 -0.08
CA ASP A 135 3.36 -28.49 -0.95
C ASP A 135 2.72 -28.00 -2.26
N ILE A 136 3.40 -28.23 -3.38
CA ILE A 136 2.97 -27.80 -4.73
C ILE A 136 1.64 -28.40 -5.19
N ARG A 137 1.09 -29.40 -4.48
CA ARG A 137 -0.20 -30.04 -4.75
C ARG A 137 -1.38 -29.31 -4.13
N LYS A 138 -1.16 -28.39 -3.20
CA LYS A 138 -2.23 -27.56 -2.62
C LYS A 138 -2.91 -26.72 -3.70
N MET A 139 -4.20 -26.50 -3.55
CA MET A 139 -4.98 -25.55 -4.37
C MET A 139 -4.63 -24.12 -3.98
N VAL A 140 -4.58 -23.20 -4.96
CA VAL A 140 -4.18 -21.82 -4.70
C VAL A 140 -5.16 -21.09 -3.76
N HIS A 141 -6.47 -21.38 -3.80
CA HIS A 141 -7.45 -20.79 -2.88
C HIS A 141 -7.23 -21.16 -1.40
N GLN A 142 -6.38 -22.15 -1.09
CA GLN A 142 -6.04 -22.57 0.28
C GLN A 142 -4.82 -21.82 0.83
N LEU A 143 -4.17 -20.97 0.01
CA LEU A 143 -2.93 -20.30 0.36
C LEU A 143 -3.18 -18.97 1.06
N HIS A 144 -2.24 -18.60 1.92
CA HIS A 144 -2.16 -17.24 2.45
C HIS A 144 -1.62 -16.26 1.38
N PRO A 145 -1.87 -14.95 1.52
CA PRO A 145 -1.43 -13.95 0.52
C PRO A 145 0.07 -14.00 0.20
N GLY A 146 0.93 -14.20 1.21
CA GLY A 146 2.37 -14.34 1.00
C GLY A 146 2.76 -15.60 0.21
N GLU A 147 2.08 -16.74 0.47
CA GLU A 147 2.28 -17.96 -0.31
C GLU A 147 1.82 -17.78 -1.76
N MET A 148 0.69 -17.12 -1.98
CA MET A 148 0.21 -16.78 -3.34
C MET A 148 1.24 -15.91 -4.09
N GLN A 149 1.83 -14.92 -3.42
CA GLN A 149 2.86 -14.07 -4.00
C GLN A 149 4.08 -14.88 -4.45
N ILE A 150 4.54 -15.82 -3.63
CA ILE A 150 5.65 -16.74 -3.97
C ILE A 150 5.30 -17.60 -5.19
N VAL A 151 4.06 -18.09 -5.29
CA VAL A 151 3.60 -18.88 -6.45
C VAL A 151 3.59 -18.04 -7.73
N GLU A 152 3.15 -16.78 -7.68
CA GLU A 152 3.17 -15.86 -8.83
C GLU A 152 4.61 -15.58 -9.29
N ILE A 153 5.55 -15.39 -8.34
CA ILE A 153 6.97 -15.22 -8.64
C ILE A 153 7.54 -16.49 -9.27
N ALA A 154 7.25 -17.68 -8.71
CA ALA A 154 7.67 -18.97 -9.25
C ALA A 154 7.17 -19.19 -10.68
N LYS A 155 5.91 -18.79 -10.96
CA LYS A 155 5.30 -18.82 -12.31
C LYS A 155 6.06 -17.93 -13.30
N ALA A 156 6.48 -16.74 -12.91
CA ALA A 156 7.28 -15.85 -13.76
C ALA A 156 8.68 -16.44 -14.03
N ILE A 157 9.33 -16.98 -13.02
CA ILE A 157 10.66 -17.58 -13.10
C ILE A 157 10.67 -18.85 -13.95
N SER A 158 9.61 -19.68 -13.89
CA SER A 158 9.49 -20.92 -14.68
C SER A 158 9.56 -20.69 -16.20
N ALA A 159 9.36 -19.44 -16.65
CA ALA A 159 9.54 -19.05 -18.05
C ALA A 159 11.01 -18.92 -18.47
N ALA A 160 11.97 -19.16 -17.57
CA ALA A 160 13.40 -18.94 -17.77
C ALA A 160 13.70 -17.57 -18.43
N PRO A 161 13.31 -16.45 -17.79
CA PRO A 161 13.41 -15.12 -18.38
C PRO A 161 14.87 -14.69 -18.58
N ARG A 162 15.11 -13.81 -19.57
CA ARG A 162 16.34 -13.00 -19.67
C ARG A 162 16.17 -11.65 -18.95
N LEU A 163 14.93 -11.16 -18.88
CA LEU A 163 14.55 -9.98 -18.11
C LEU A 163 13.35 -10.33 -17.23
N LEU A 164 13.51 -10.20 -15.93
CA LEU A 164 12.46 -10.39 -14.94
C LEU A 164 12.06 -9.05 -14.33
N ILE A 165 10.77 -8.72 -14.42
CA ILE A 165 10.21 -7.49 -13.86
C ILE A 165 9.38 -7.87 -12.63
N LEU A 166 9.71 -7.28 -11.49
CA LEU A 166 9.04 -7.52 -10.21
C LEU A 166 8.42 -6.22 -9.72
N ASP A 167 7.09 -6.11 -9.81
CA ASP A 167 6.35 -4.90 -9.38
C ASP A 167 5.81 -5.11 -7.96
N GLU A 168 6.48 -4.53 -6.96
CA GLU A 168 6.20 -4.64 -5.52
C GLU A 168 6.09 -6.10 -5.01
N PRO A 169 7.08 -6.98 -5.28
CA PRO A 169 6.95 -8.40 -5.03
C PRO A 169 6.91 -8.79 -3.55
N THR A 170 7.29 -7.88 -2.66
CA THR A 170 7.45 -8.12 -1.22
C THR A 170 6.29 -7.64 -0.37
N ALA A 171 5.28 -6.99 -0.98
CA ALA A 171 4.19 -6.33 -0.24
C ALA A 171 3.41 -7.25 0.71
N ALA A 172 3.24 -8.55 0.33
CA ALA A 172 2.52 -9.54 1.11
C ALA A 172 3.45 -10.55 1.84
N LEU A 173 4.79 -10.38 1.72
CA LEU A 173 5.76 -11.34 2.24
C LEU A 173 6.19 -11.00 3.67
N GLU A 174 6.38 -12.03 4.47
CA GLU A 174 7.04 -11.93 5.76
C GLU A 174 8.57 -11.77 5.59
N GLN A 175 9.24 -11.24 6.60
CA GLN A 175 10.69 -10.93 6.54
C GLN A 175 11.56 -12.14 6.17
N ALA A 176 11.22 -13.34 6.67
CA ALA A 176 11.93 -14.58 6.31
C ALA A 176 11.75 -14.93 4.83
N GLN A 177 10.56 -14.74 4.29
CA GLN A 177 10.24 -14.96 2.88
C GLN A 177 10.94 -13.96 1.97
N VAL A 178 11.03 -12.68 2.38
CA VAL A 178 11.78 -11.63 1.66
C VAL A 178 13.26 -12.03 1.54
N LYS A 179 13.89 -12.49 2.63
CA LYS A 179 15.29 -12.96 2.60
C LYS A 179 15.49 -14.16 1.67
N SER A 180 14.55 -15.10 1.65
CA SER A 180 14.61 -16.25 0.73
C SER A 180 14.47 -15.81 -0.73
N LEU A 181 13.54 -14.89 -1.01
CA LEU A 181 13.38 -14.28 -2.32
C LEU A 181 14.66 -13.57 -2.77
N PHE A 182 15.26 -12.72 -1.94
CA PHE A 182 16.50 -12.00 -2.29
C PHE A 182 17.66 -12.93 -2.60
N ARG A 183 17.80 -14.00 -1.83
CA ARG A 183 18.81 -15.04 -2.12
C ARG A 183 18.57 -15.69 -3.47
N TYR A 184 17.33 -15.99 -3.80
CA TYR A 184 16.97 -16.58 -5.07
C TYR A 184 17.20 -15.61 -6.25
N LEU A 185 16.84 -14.32 -6.09
CA LEU A 185 17.09 -13.30 -7.12
C LEU A 185 18.58 -13.13 -7.39
N ARG A 186 19.43 -13.17 -6.36
CA ARG A 186 20.89 -13.13 -6.54
C ARG A 186 21.41 -14.35 -7.31
N ALA A 187 20.89 -15.54 -7.06
CA ALA A 187 21.23 -16.74 -7.84
C ALA A 187 20.80 -16.64 -9.32
N LEU A 188 19.69 -15.93 -9.63
CA LEU A 188 19.30 -15.65 -11.02
C LEU A 188 20.25 -14.66 -11.69
N VAL A 189 20.72 -13.65 -10.97
CA VAL A 189 21.71 -12.68 -11.45
C VAL A 189 23.03 -13.37 -11.82
N GLU A 190 23.49 -14.33 -11.02
CA GLU A 190 24.67 -15.16 -11.33
C GLU A 190 24.48 -15.98 -12.63
N ARG A 191 23.24 -16.26 -13.02
CA ARG A 191 22.86 -16.89 -14.29
C ARG A 191 22.57 -15.86 -15.41
N GLU A 192 23.09 -14.64 -15.24
CA GLU A 192 23.00 -13.54 -16.22
C GLU A 192 21.60 -13.01 -16.48
N VAL A 193 20.61 -13.28 -15.62
CA VAL A 193 19.27 -12.68 -15.71
C VAL A 193 19.36 -11.22 -15.30
N ALA A 194 18.78 -10.32 -16.12
CA ALA A 194 18.56 -8.93 -15.73
C ALA A 194 17.25 -8.83 -14.94
N ILE A 195 17.23 -8.03 -13.87
CA ILE A 195 16.06 -7.88 -13.02
C ILE A 195 15.71 -6.40 -12.85
N ILE A 196 14.44 -6.04 -13.07
CA ILE A 196 13.85 -4.78 -12.64
C ILE A 196 13.10 -5.05 -11.35
N PHE A 197 13.46 -4.33 -10.29
CA PHE A 197 12.85 -4.47 -8.97
C PHE A 197 12.22 -3.16 -8.54
N THR A 198 10.88 -3.15 -8.37
CA THR A 198 10.20 -1.98 -7.82
C THR A 198 9.82 -2.25 -6.37
N SER A 199 10.06 -1.31 -5.50
CA SER A 199 9.60 -1.32 -4.12
C SER A 199 9.40 0.11 -3.63
N HIS A 200 8.47 0.29 -2.72
CA HIS A 200 8.31 1.52 -1.96
C HIS A 200 9.14 1.52 -0.67
N ARG A 201 9.79 0.38 -0.34
CA ARG A 201 10.65 0.21 0.83
C ARG A 201 12.10 0.42 0.43
N LEU A 202 12.65 1.58 0.77
CA LEU A 202 14.02 1.94 0.39
C LEU A 202 15.06 0.91 0.86
N TRP A 203 14.90 0.35 2.07
CA TRP A 203 15.83 -0.65 2.60
C TRP A 203 15.95 -1.90 1.70
N GLU A 204 14.84 -2.35 1.09
CA GLU A 204 14.84 -3.49 0.16
C GLU A 204 15.70 -3.19 -1.05
N VAL A 205 15.55 -2.00 -1.62
CA VAL A 205 16.32 -1.56 -2.78
C VAL A 205 17.81 -1.43 -2.44
N LEU A 206 18.12 -0.86 -1.28
CA LEU A 206 19.50 -0.75 -0.80
C LEU A 206 20.12 -2.13 -0.53
N GLU A 207 19.34 -3.13 -0.13
CA GLU A 207 19.83 -4.49 0.12
C GLU A 207 20.08 -5.25 -1.18
N ILE A 208 19.08 -5.24 -2.11
CA ILE A 208 19.09 -6.18 -3.25
C ILE A 208 19.58 -5.56 -4.56
N CYS A 209 19.44 -4.25 -4.80
CA CYS A 209 19.76 -3.65 -6.09
C CYS A 209 21.25 -3.34 -6.25
N ASP A 210 21.72 -3.32 -7.50
CA ASP A 210 23.06 -2.93 -7.91
C ASP A 210 23.12 -1.48 -8.39
N ASP A 211 22.01 -1.01 -8.95
CA ASP A 211 21.80 0.38 -9.37
C ASP A 211 20.31 0.75 -9.23
N VAL A 212 20.01 2.04 -9.26
CA VAL A 212 18.64 2.54 -9.18
C VAL A 212 18.39 3.62 -10.23
N THR A 213 17.20 3.55 -10.82
CA THR A 213 16.61 4.59 -11.66
C THR A 213 15.46 5.23 -10.91
N ILE A 214 15.47 6.55 -10.76
CA ILE A 214 14.51 7.30 -9.95
C ILE A 214 13.56 8.07 -10.85
N PHE A 215 12.25 7.85 -10.66
CA PHE A 215 11.18 8.52 -11.39
C PHE A 215 10.45 9.52 -10.49
N ARG A 216 10.18 10.70 -11.05
CA ARG A 216 9.35 11.72 -10.42
C ARG A 216 8.51 12.43 -11.48
N ASN A 217 7.16 12.50 -11.25
CA ASN A 217 6.20 13.16 -12.16
C ASN A 217 6.29 12.69 -13.62
N GLY A 218 6.52 11.40 -13.84
CA GLY A 218 6.62 10.82 -15.18
C GLY A 218 7.96 11.00 -15.88
N GLU A 219 8.99 11.48 -15.18
CA GLU A 219 10.34 11.70 -15.71
C GLU A 219 11.40 10.95 -14.91
N ASN A 220 12.46 10.55 -15.57
CA ASN A 220 13.66 10.06 -14.91
C ASN A 220 14.44 11.26 -14.36
N VAL A 221 14.64 11.30 -13.03
CA VAL A 221 15.33 12.40 -12.34
C VAL A 221 16.70 12.01 -11.82
N GLY A 222 17.07 10.74 -11.87
CA GLY A 222 18.39 10.27 -11.46
C GLY A 222 18.61 8.79 -11.73
N ASN A 223 19.88 8.44 -11.96
CA ASN A 223 20.39 7.07 -12.00
C ASN A 223 21.60 7.01 -11.07
N ILE A 224 21.64 6.04 -10.18
CA ILE A 224 22.74 5.86 -9.22
C ILE A 224 23.25 4.43 -9.33
N ASP A 225 24.51 4.26 -9.67
CA ASP A 225 25.22 2.96 -9.64
C ASP A 225 25.84 2.78 -8.26
N PHE A 226 25.32 1.86 -7.46
CA PHE A 226 25.75 1.66 -6.07
C PHE A 226 27.21 1.19 -5.94
N GLN A 227 27.77 0.56 -6.98
CA GLN A 227 29.17 0.17 -6.97
C GLN A 227 30.12 1.37 -7.17
N LYS A 228 29.67 2.40 -7.94
CA LYS A 228 30.49 3.55 -8.26
C LYS A 228 30.27 4.72 -7.30
N GLU A 229 29.03 4.92 -6.89
CA GLU A 229 28.60 6.13 -6.17
C GLU A 229 28.23 5.86 -4.69
N GLY A 230 28.20 4.58 -4.29
CA GLY A 230 27.78 4.17 -2.94
C GLY A 230 26.26 4.16 -2.78
N LYS A 231 25.82 3.67 -1.62
CA LYS A 231 24.40 3.61 -1.22
C LYS A 231 24.12 4.77 -0.29
N ASP A 232 23.63 5.89 -0.83
CA ASP A 232 23.27 7.09 -0.08
C ASP A 232 21.74 7.26 -0.02
N PRO A 233 21.09 6.87 1.11
CA PRO A 233 19.65 6.98 1.27
C PRO A 233 19.13 8.42 1.18
N GLU A 234 19.86 9.39 1.75
CA GLU A 234 19.42 10.80 1.77
C GLU A 234 19.38 11.38 0.36
N ARG A 235 20.40 11.07 -0.46
CA ARG A 235 20.43 11.47 -1.86
C ARG A 235 19.28 10.84 -2.65
N ILE A 236 18.98 9.57 -2.43
CA ILE A 236 17.87 8.89 -3.11
C ILE A 236 16.54 9.53 -2.72
N ILE A 237 16.32 9.78 -1.42
CA ILE A 237 15.11 10.45 -0.92
C ILE A 237 15.01 11.85 -1.51
N GLY A 238 16.08 12.64 -1.52
CA GLY A 238 16.10 13.97 -2.11
C GLY A 238 15.73 13.98 -3.60
N LEU A 239 16.16 12.99 -4.38
CA LEU A 239 15.78 12.84 -5.78
C LEU A 239 14.30 12.46 -5.95
N ILE A 240 13.77 11.56 -5.07
CA ILE A 240 12.36 11.17 -5.09
C ILE A 240 11.46 12.34 -4.73
N THR A 241 11.79 13.08 -3.68
CA THR A 241 10.97 14.17 -3.12
C THR A 241 11.20 15.51 -3.80
N GLY A 242 12.39 15.74 -4.39
CA GLY A 242 12.72 16.98 -5.05
C GLY A 242 13.16 18.09 -4.11
N GLU A 243 14.09 17.80 -3.20
CA GLU A 243 14.75 18.74 -2.27
C GLU A 243 13.83 19.61 -1.38
N VAL A 244 12.55 19.31 -1.33
CA VAL A 244 11.69 19.91 -0.33
C VAL A 244 11.85 19.08 0.94
N LYS A 245 12.69 19.54 1.89
CA LYS A 245 12.48 19.19 3.30
C LYS A 245 11.04 19.61 3.60
N LYS A 246 10.11 18.68 3.54
CA LYS A 246 8.74 18.95 4.00
C LYS A 246 8.85 19.27 5.47
N ALA A 247 8.70 20.56 5.81
CA ALA A 247 8.49 20.95 7.20
C ALA A 247 7.29 20.13 7.70
N ARG A 248 7.41 19.54 8.88
CA ARG A 248 6.27 18.85 9.52
C ARG A 248 5.12 19.84 9.59
N ILE A 249 4.01 19.52 8.96
CA ILE A 249 2.83 20.41 8.96
C ILE A 249 2.34 20.63 10.39
N THR A 250 2.51 19.60 11.25
CA THR A 250 2.14 19.69 12.67
C THR A 250 3.06 20.57 13.51
N SER A 251 4.32 20.80 13.12
CA SER A 251 5.23 21.71 13.85
C SER A 251 4.84 23.19 13.74
N GLU A 252 3.99 23.53 12.77
CA GLU A 252 3.46 24.89 12.58
C GLU A 252 2.20 25.18 13.42
N ARG A 253 1.64 24.16 14.11
CA ARG A 253 0.46 24.35 14.94
C ARG A 253 0.80 25.13 16.19
N GLN A 254 0.22 26.33 16.29
CA GLN A 254 0.42 27.23 17.43
C GLN A 254 -0.51 26.94 18.62
N THR A 255 -1.53 26.08 18.44
CA THR A 255 -2.54 25.85 19.45
C THR A 255 -2.11 24.70 20.38
N PRO A 256 -1.91 24.94 21.68
CA PRO A 256 -1.53 23.90 22.63
C PRO A 256 -2.62 22.81 22.72
N PHE A 257 -2.21 21.57 22.95
CA PHE A 257 -3.13 20.47 23.17
C PHE A 257 -4.02 20.72 24.39
N GLY A 258 -5.27 20.29 24.29
CA GLY A 258 -6.21 20.37 25.38
C GLY A 258 -6.00 19.27 26.43
N GLU A 259 -7.00 19.13 27.31
CA GLU A 259 -7.09 18.06 28.29
C GLU A 259 -7.18 16.68 27.60
N THR A 260 -6.95 15.62 28.41
CA THR A 260 -7.13 14.24 27.96
C THR A 260 -8.56 14.03 27.45
N LEU A 261 -8.67 13.66 26.18
CA LEU A 261 -9.94 13.37 25.50
C LEU A 261 -10.34 11.90 25.67
N LEU A 262 -9.41 11.00 25.36
CA LEU A 262 -9.59 9.55 25.47
C LEU A 262 -8.44 8.96 26.28
N SER A 263 -8.77 8.13 27.28
CA SER A 263 -7.79 7.34 28.04
C SER A 263 -8.12 5.86 27.88
N ILE A 264 -7.14 5.08 27.46
CA ILE A 264 -7.22 3.62 27.30
C ILE A 264 -6.21 2.99 28.26
N ARG A 265 -6.67 2.07 29.09
CA ARG A 265 -5.83 1.33 30.03
C ARG A 265 -6.12 -0.16 29.95
N ASN A 266 -5.05 -0.96 30.01
CA ASN A 266 -5.07 -2.42 30.01
C ASN A 266 -5.92 -3.00 28.85
N LEU A 267 -5.73 -2.49 27.62
CA LEU A 267 -6.41 -3.05 26.46
C LEU A 267 -5.71 -4.35 26.05
N ASN A 268 -6.50 -5.44 26.09
CA ASN A 268 -6.05 -6.77 25.74
C ASN A 268 -7.02 -7.41 24.75
N TYR A 269 -6.49 -8.15 23.76
CA TYR A 269 -7.28 -8.94 22.82
C TYR A 269 -6.45 -10.12 22.29
N GLY A 270 -6.74 -11.33 22.77
CA GLY A 270 -6.02 -12.55 22.40
C GLY A 270 -4.51 -12.39 22.51
N ASN A 271 -3.78 -12.80 21.47
CA ASN A 271 -2.35 -12.60 21.34
C ASN A 271 -1.99 -11.32 20.56
N PHE A 272 -3.01 -10.60 20.03
CA PHE A 272 -2.80 -9.44 19.15
C PHE A 272 -2.57 -8.14 19.90
N LEU A 273 -3.17 -7.98 21.08
CA LEU A 273 -3.02 -6.78 21.90
C LEU A 273 -2.78 -7.17 23.35
N GLN A 274 -1.70 -6.66 23.92
CA GLN A 274 -1.23 -7.02 25.26
C GLN A 274 -0.94 -5.76 26.08
N ASN A 275 -1.80 -5.48 27.07
CA ASN A 275 -1.64 -4.38 28.01
C ASN A 275 -1.36 -3.02 27.34
N VAL A 276 -2.10 -2.70 26.26
CA VAL A 276 -1.95 -1.43 25.56
C VAL A 276 -2.52 -0.29 26.42
N ASN A 277 -1.72 0.74 26.66
CA ASN A 277 -2.06 1.90 27.47
C ASN A 277 -1.65 3.16 26.71
N PHE A 278 -2.56 4.13 26.59
CA PHE A 278 -2.28 5.45 26.04
C PHE A 278 -3.38 6.46 26.36
N GLU A 279 -3.05 7.72 26.15
CA GLU A 279 -3.98 8.83 26.21
C GLU A 279 -3.93 9.63 24.91
N LEU A 280 -5.08 10.16 24.50
CA LEU A 280 -5.23 11.08 23.38
C LEU A 280 -5.76 12.40 23.92
N ARG A 281 -5.17 13.51 23.51
CA ARG A 281 -5.56 14.87 23.93
C ARG A 281 -6.53 15.52 22.94
N LYS A 282 -7.26 16.51 23.37
CA LYS A 282 -8.12 17.32 22.48
C LYS A 282 -7.25 18.10 21.49
N GLY A 283 -7.54 17.96 20.19
CA GLY A 283 -6.80 18.61 19.14
C GLY A 283 -5.47 17.93 18.79
N GLU A 284 -5.26 16.68 19.23
CA GLU A 284 -4.06 15.88 18.93
C GLU A 284 -4.32 14.89 17.79
N ILE A 285 -3.30 14.69 16.96
CA ILE A 285 -3.20 13.56 16.03
C ILE A 285 -2.14 12.60 16.58
N LEU A 286 -2.60 11.50 17.15
CA LEU A 286 -1.78 10.42 17.69
C LEU A 286 -1.56 9.36 16.63
N GLY A 287 -0.31 9.19 16.20
CA GLY A 287 0.05 8.15 15.24
C GLY A 287 0.31 6.81 15.90
N ILE A 288 0.00 5.73 15.18
CA ILE A 288 0.32 4.35 15.56
C ILE A 288 1.29 3.80 14.52
N GLY A 289 2.55 3.67 14.89
CA GLY A 289 3.64 3.16 14.05
C GLY A 289 4.09 1.76 14.46
N GLY A 290 5.06 1.22 13.73
CA GLY A 290 5.64 -0.10 13.92
C GLY A 290 5.68 -0.91 12.62
N LEU A 291 6.36 -2.06 12.65
CA LEU A 291 6.34 -2.98 11.51
C LEU A 291 4.92 -3.51 11.25
N ALA A 292 4.62 -3.85 10.01
CA ALA A 292 3.31 -4.38 9.65
C ALA A 292 2.96 -5.64 10.47
N GLY A 293 1.69 -5.75 10.90
CA GLY A 293 1.21 -6.94 11.63
C GLY A 293 1.57 -6.97 13.12
N GLN A 294 2.01 -5.86 13.70
CA GLN A 294 2.37 -5.79 15.13
C GLN A 294 1.20 -5.37 16.05
N GLY A 295 -0.05 -5.44 15.56
CA GLY A 295 -1.26 -5.16 16.33
C GLY A 295 -1.90 -3.80 16.07
N GLN A 296 -1.38 -2.99 15.15
CA GLN A 296 -1.89 -1.65 14.85
C GLN A 296 -3.32 -1.69 14.31
N HIS A 297 -3.58 -2.56 13.34
CA HIS A 297 -4.91 -2.73 12.75
C HIS A 297 -5.91 -3.25 13.79
N GLU A 298 -5.50 -4.24 14.58
CA GLU A 298 -6.29 -4.79 15.67
C GLU A 298 -6.62 -3.75 16.73
N LEU A 299 -5.69 -2.84 17.02
CA LEU A 299 -5.93 -1.72 17.93
C LEU A 299 -7.05 -0.81 17.40
N MET A 300 -6.99 -0.43 16.10
CA MET A 300 -8.03 0.40 15.48
C MET A 300 -9.40 -0.25 15.54
N LEU A 301 -9.48 -1.56 15.24
CA LEU A 301 -10.72 -2.33 15.30
C LEU A 301 -11.23 -2.53 16.73
N ALA A 302 -10.35 -2.73 17.72
CA ALA A 302 -10.72 -2.84 19.12
C ALA A 302 -11.33 -1.53 19.65
N LEU A 303 -10.73 -0.39 19.32
CA LEU A 303 -11.24 0.94 19.66
C LEU A 303 -12.60 1.22 19.00
N ALA A 304 -12.80 0.75 17.78
CA ALA A 304 -14.08 0.84 17.08
C ALA A 304 -15.14 -0.14 17.60
N GLY A 305 -14.77 -1.04 18.53
CA GLY A 305 -15.69 -2.03 19.13
C GLY A 305 -15.96 -3.26 18.26
N ASN A 306 -15.11 -3.54 17.27
CA ASN A 306 -15.27 -4.70 16.39
C ASN A 306 -14.84 -6.02 17.05
N TYR A 307 -14.18 -5.96 18.20
CA TYR A 307 -13.75 -7.13 18.96
C TYR A 307 -14.49 -7.23 20.30
N PRO A 308 -15.63 -7.96 20.36
CA PRO A 308 -16.43 -8.10 21.59
C PRO A 308 -15.66 -8.72 22.77
N GLY A 309 -14.62 -9.52 22.48
CA GLY A 309 -13.74 -10.15 23.47
C GLY A 309 -12.58 -9.27 23.93
N ALA A 310 -12.42 -8.06 23.40
CA ALA A 310 -11.41 -7.14 23.88
C ALA A 310 -11.80 -6.60 25.25
N SER A 311 -10.82 -6.58 26.17
CA SER A 311 -10.99 -6.02 27.52
C SER A 311 -10.16 -4.75 27.67
N CYS A 312 -10.77 -3.67 28.15
CA CYS A 312 -10.07 -2.42 28.48
C CYS A 312 -10.84 -1.59 29.50
N GLN A 313 -10.13 -0.66 30.12
CA GLN A 313 -10.73 0.49 30.80
C GLN A 313 -10.62 1.67 29.83
N ALA A 314 -11.76 2.18 29.36
CA ALA A 314 -11.82 3.30 28.45
C ALA A 314 -12.60 4.46 29.06
N GLU A 315 -12.03 5.66 29.00
CA GLU A 315 -12.65 6.90 29.46
C GLU A 315 -12.61 7.94 28.33
N LEU A 316 -13.74 8.57 28.05
CA LEU A 316 -13.88 9.66 27.09
C LEU A 316 -14.37 10.92 27.80
N ASN A 317 -13.63 12.02 27.72
CA ASN A 317 -13.90 13.24 28.48
C ASN A 317 -14.12 12.96 29.99
N GLY A 318 -13.31 12.09 30.61
CA GLY A 318 -13.41 11.68 32.00
C GLY A 318 -14.60 10.77 32.35
N ARG A 319 -15.36 10.31 31.36
CA ARG A 319 -16.50 9.41 31.59
C ARG A 319 -16.16 8.00 31.08
N LYS A 320 -16.42 6.99 31.88
CA LYS A 320 -16.22 5.59 31.47
C LYS A 320 -17.13 5.22 30.29
N ILE A 321 -16.55 4.62 29.27
CA ILE A 321 -17.26 4.14 28.10
C ILE A 321 -16.97 2.63 27.88
N ARG A 322 -17.82 1.98 27.10
CA ARG A 322 -17.63 0.56 26.70
C ARG A 322 -17.37 0.49 25.20
N LEU A 323 -16.29 -0.18 24.81
CA LEU A 323 -15.89 -0.38 23.40
C LEU A 323 -16.08 -1.85 22.97
N ASN A 324 -17.18 -2.49 23.38
CA ASN A 324 -17.45 -3.89 23.14
C ASN A 324 -18.31 -4.18 21.90
N LYS A 325 -18.76 -3.16 21.21
CA LYS A 325 -19.51 -3.28 19.94
C LYS A 325 -19.47 -1.95 19.17
N PRO A 326 -19.53 -1.96 17.81
CA PRO A 326 -19.45 -0.75 16.99
C PRO A 326 -20.51 0.31 17.33
N ALA A 327 -21.74 -0.13 17.60
CA ALA A 327 -22.81 0.80 17.99
C ALA A 327 -22.50 1.58 19.30
N SER A 328 -21.69 1.03 20.20
CA SER A 328 -21.25 1.73 21.41
C SER A 328 -20.19 2.78 21.08
N ALA A 329 -19.20 2.45 20.26
CA ALA A 329 -18.18 3.39 19.81
C ALA A 329 -18.83 4.58 19.08
N ILE A 330 -19.69 4.32 18.11
CA ILE A 330 -20.37 5.36 17.32
C ILE A 330 -21.26 6.27 18.21
N ARG A 331 -21.99 5.72 19.20
CA ARG A 331 -22.78 6.56 20.16
C ARG A 331 -21.90 7.47 21.00
N ASN A 332 -20.67 7.12 21.24
CA ASN A 332 -19.67 7.95 21.91
C ASN A 332 -18.90 8.85 20.95
N ASN A 333 -19.30 8.90 19.66
CA ASN A 333 -18.65 9.67 18.61
C ASN A 333 -17.17 9.27 18.38
N LEU A 334 -16.85 7.98 18.59
CA LEU A 334 -15.64 7.34 18.11
C LEU A 334 -15.96 6.71 16.75
N LEU A 335 -15.40 7.25 15.68
CA LEU A 335 -15.77 6.89 14.31
C LEU A 335 -14.55 6.32 13.58
N LEU A 336 -14.72 5.16 12.89
CA LEU A 336 -13.66 4.49 12.16
C LEU A 336 -13.77 4.73 10.66
N VAL A 337 -12.68 5.18 10.07
CA VAL A 337 -12.40 5.15 8.64
C VAL A 337 -11.50 3.94 8.38
N PRO A 338 -12.00 2.87 7.76
CA PRO A 338 -11.23 1.66 7.54
C PRO A 338 -10.24 1.79 6.39
N GLY A 339 -9.18 0.97 6.40
CA GLY A 339 -8.15 0.94 5.37
C GLY A 339 -8.59 0.25 4.08
N ASP A 340 -9.40 -0.80 4.19
CA ASP A 340 -10.01 -1.44 3.01
C ASP A 340 -11.38 -0.83 2.73
N ARG A 341 -11.38 0.19 1.84
CA ARG A 341 -12.61 0.89 1.46
C ARG A 341 -13.60 -0.01 0.76
N GLU A 342 -13.13 -1.03 0.01
CA GLU A 342 -13.98 -1.88 -0.82
C GLU A 342 -14.68 -2.97 0.00
N GLN A 343 -13.98 -3.55 0.98
CA GLN A 343 -14.52 -4.62 1.81
C GLN A 343 -15.21 -4.09 3.07
N GLU A 344 -14.67 -3.02 3.67
CA GLU A 344 -15.11 -2.54 4.98
C GLU A 344 -15.78 -1.16 4.93
N GLY A 345 -15.43 -0.36 3.91
CA GLY A 345 -15.82 1.04 3.85
C GLY A 345 -17.08 1.35 3.07
N LEU A 346 -17.35 0.63 1.98
CA LEU A 346 -18.34 1.00 0.97
C LEU A 346 -19.22 -0.18 0.53
N PHE A 347 -20.46 0.12 0.22
CA PHE A 347 -21.35 -0.74 -0.55
C PHE A 347 -21.18 -0.41 -2.03
N LEU A 348 -20.26 -1.05 -2.72
CA LEU A 348 -19.79 -0.68 -4.07
C LEU A 348 -20.91 -0.56 -5.12
N ASN A 349 -21.94 -1.39 -5.04
CA ASN A 349 -23.06 -1.40 -5.97
C ASN A 349 -24.16 -0.40 -5.61
N HIS A 350 -24.10 0.25 -4.44
CA HIS A 350 -25.03 1.28 -4.02
C HIS A 350 -24.54 2.67 -4.40
N SER A 351 -25.48 3.61 -4.46
CA SER A 351 -25.18 4.99 -4.83
C SER A 351 -24.27 5.70 -3.82
N VAL A 352 -23.61 6.77 -4.26
CA VAL A 352 -22.85 7.68 -3.40
C VAL A 352 -23.74 8.16 -2.26
N PHE A 353 -25.00 8.59 -2.57
CA PHE A 353 -25.98 9.01 -1.59
C PHE A 353 -26.24 7.94 -0.52
N THR A 354 -26.52 6.70 -0.93
CA THR A 354 -26.79 5.59 0.01
C THR A 354 -25.61 5.34 0.93
N ASN A 355 -24.39 5.31 0.39
CA ASN A 355 -23.19 5.13 1.20
C ASN A 355 -23.00 6.25 2.23
N MET A 356 -23.24 7.49 1.85
CA MET A 356 -23.06 8.65 2.74
C MET A 356 -24.08 8.70 3.87
N ILE A 357 -25.35 8.31 3.62
CA ILE A 357 -26.40 8.39 4.65
C ILE A 357 -26.51 7.13 5.51
N PHE A 358 -25.93 6.00 5.07
CA PHE A 358 -26.10 4.70 5.73
C PHE A 358 -25.79 4.74 7.24
N PRO A 359 -24.70 5.37 7.75
CA PRO A 359 -24.44 5.45 9.18
C PRO A 359 -25.55 6.20 9.95
N LYS A 360 -26.17 7.24 9.35
CA LYS A 360 -27.26 7.98 9.98
C LYS A 360 -28.52 7.14 10.13
N LEU A 361 -28.82 6.28 9.16
CA LEU A 361 -29.98 5.42 9.19
C LEU A 361 -29.89 4.35 10.28
N GLY A 362 -28.68 3.81 10.52
CA GLY A 362 -28.44 2.77 11.53
C GLY A 362 -28.48 3.26 12.98
N LEU A 363 -28.20 4.53 13.24
CA LEU A 363 -28.02 5.06 14.60
C LEU A 363 -29.26 5.72 15.21
N LYS A 364 -30.14 6.24 14.39
CA LYS A 364 -31.41 6.82 14.87
C LYS A 364 -32.52 5.83 14.63
N ARG A 365 -33.39 5.58 15.63
CA ARG A 365 -34.72 5.04 15.39
C ARG A 365 -35.48 6.05 14.53
N GLN A 366 -35.30 5.96 13.22
CA GLN A 366 -35.86 6.89 12.25
C GLN A 366 -37.38 6.68 12.12
N PRO A 367 -38.18 7.74 11.98
CA PRO A 367 -39.54 7.58 11.55
C PRO A 367 -39.61 6.93 10.16
N LEU A 368 -40.71 6.22 9.87
CA LEU A 368 -40.94 5.50 8.59
C LEU A 368 -40.71 6.34 7.32
N PHE A 369 -40.69 7.67 7.44
CA PHE A 369 -40.45 8.60 6.35
C PHE A 369 -39.15 9.39 6.60
N THR A 370 -38.12 9.05 5.87
CA THR A 370 -36.84 9.76 5.89
C THR A 370 -36.93 10.96 4.96
N PRO A 371 -36.70 12.20 5.42
CA PRO A 371 -36.77 13.41 4.56
C PRO A 371 -35.58 13.40 3.57
N SER A 372 -35.78 12.71 2.44
CA SER A 372 -34.70 12.47 1.46
C SER A 372 -34.07 13.76 0.92
N LYS A 373 -34.87 14.82 0.80
CA LYS A 373 -34.42 16.14 0.31
C LYS A 373 -33.39 16.78 1.24
N LYS A 374 -33.61 16.74 2.56
CA LYS A 374 -32.64 17.27 3.55
C LYS A 374 -31.33 16.52 3.50
N TYR A 375 -31.37 15.19 3.48
CA TYR A 375 -30.14 14.37 3.43
C TYR A 375 -29.40 14.51 2.12
N ARG A 376 -30.10 14.73 1.00
CA ARG A 376 -29.46 15.02 -0.28
C ARG A 376 -28.70 16.35 -0.26
N MET A 377 -29.25 17.37 0.38
CA MET A 377 -28.56 18.65 0.55
C MET A 377 -27.30 18.49 1.39
N GLU A 378 -27.40 17.82 2.54
CA GLU A 378 -26.24 17.54 3.40
C GLU A 378 -25.16 16.72 2.66
N CYS A 379 -25.55 15.73 1.83
CA CYS A 379 -24.59 14.98 1.02
C CYS A 379 -23.95 15.83 -0.08
N ALA A 380 -24.70 16.73 -0.71
CA ALA A 380 -24.17 17.64 -1.72
C ALA A 380 -23.14 18.61 -1.12
N GLU A 381 -23.41 19.16 0.08
CA GLU A 381 -22.46 19.98 0.82
C GLU A 381 -21.15 19.23 1.12
N VAL A 382 -21.25 17.95 1.54
CA VAL A 382 -20.06 17.12 1.79
C VAL A 382 -19.29 16.81 0.51
N VAL A 383 -19.99 16.55 -0.62
CA VAL A 383 -19.39 16.31 -1.93
C VAL A 383 -18.59 17.53 -2.38
N GLU A 384 -19.16 18.73 -2.22
CA GLU A 384 -18.49 20.00 -2.53
C GLU A 384 -17.28 20.22 -1.59
N MET A 385 -17.48 20.07 -0.28
CA MET A 385 -16.46 20.29 0.76
C MET A 385 -15.21 19.41 0.54
N LEU A 386 -15.40 18.14 0.16
CA LEU A 386 -14.32 17.19 -0.09
C LEU A 386 -13.86 17.18 -1.57
N SER A 387 -14.45 18.03 -2.41
CA SER A 387 -14.18 18.05 -3.85
C SER A 387 -14.29 16.65 -4.48
N ILE A 388 -15.39 15.93 -4.16
CA ILE A 388 -15.65 14.60 -4.71
C ILE A 388 -16.11 14.74 -6.16
N ILE A 389 -15.36 14.19 -7.10
CA ILE A 389 -15.72 14.22 -8.52
C ILE A 389 -16.76 13.14 -8.79
N THR A 390 -18.01 13.56 -8.94
CA THR A 390 -19.15 12.69 -9.29
C THR A 390 -20.12 13.44 -10.20
N TYR A 391 -20.76 12.75 -11.13
CA TYR A 391 -21.78 13.37 -11.99
C TYR A 391 -23.09 13.62 -11.26
N ASN A 392 -23.48 12.72 -10.36
CA ASN A 392 -24.62 12.87 -9.46
C ASN A 392 -24.50 11.91 -8.27
N LEU A 393 -25.32 12.15 -7.24
CA LEU A 393 -25.33 11.34 -6.01
C LEU A 393 -25.93 9.93 -6.18
N ASP A 394 -26.64 9.66 -7.27
CA ASP A 394 -27.33 8.38 -7.51
C ASP A 394 -26.45 7.36 -8.24
N MET A 395 -25.25 7.76 -8.67
CA MET A 395 -24.28 6.85 -9.30
C MET A 395 -23.76 5.80 -8.30
N PRO A 396 -23.57 4.55 -8.73
CA PRO A 396 -22.90 3.54 -7.93
C PRO A 396 -21.48 3.99 -7.58
N VAL A 397 -21.08 3.86 -6.30
CA VAL A 397 -19.78 4.34 -5.83
C VAL A 397 -18.60 3.65 -6.51
N ARG A 398 -18.78 2.41 -7.01
CA ARG A 398 -17.76 1.68 -7.80
C ARG A 398 -17.32 2.40 -9.07
N THR A 399 -18.11 3.36 -9.58
CA THR A 399 -17.77 4.13 -10.79
C THR A 399 -16.82 5.29 -10.52
N LEU A 400 -16.59 5.62 -9.26
CA LEU A 400 -15.65 6.65 -8.84
C LEU A 400 -14.20 6.13 -8.86
N SER A 401 -13.24 7.05 -9.04
CA SER A 401 -11.82 6.73 -8.82
C SER A 401 -11.56 6.37 -7.34
N GLY A 402 -10.48 5.63 -7.08
CA GLY A 402 -10.11 5.22 -5.72
C GLY A 402 -10.02 6.38 -4.73
N GLY A 403 -9.44 7.52 -5.14
CA GLY A 403 -9.39 8.72 -4.30
C GLY A 403 -10.77 9.30 -3.98
N ASN A 404 -11.69 9.34 -4.97
CA ASN A 404 -13.06 9.80 -4.72
C ASN A 404 -13.86 8.80 -3.87
N GLN A 405 -13.65 7.50 -4.02
CA GLN A 405 -14.22 6.48 -3.13
C GLN A 405 -13.76 6.71 -1.68
N GLN A 406 -12.47 6.97 -1.47
CA GLN A 406 -11.92 7.25 -0.13
C GLN A 406 -12.53 8.52 0.48
N LYS A 407 -12.69 9.58 -0.32
CA LYS A 407 -13.39 10.80 0.10
C LYS A 407 -14.84 10.51 0.51
N VAL A 408 -15.54 9.56 -0.13
CA VAL A 408 -16.89 9.11 0.28
C VAL A 408 -16.82 8.37 1.63
N VAL A 409 -15.82 7.50 1.86
CA VAL A 409 -15.65 6.78 3.15
C VAL A 409 -15.45 7.77 4.29
N VAL A 410 -14.66 8.80 4.12
CA VAL A 410 -14.49 9.87 5.13
C VAL A 410 -15.75 10.72 5.23
N GLY A 411 -16.29 11.12 4.08
CA GLY A 411 -17.46 12.03 3.97
C GLY A 411 -18.70 11.53 4.69
N LYS A 412 -18.92 10.21 4.75
CA LYS A 412 -20.08 9.64 5.46
C LYS A 412 -20.09 9.94 6.97
N TRP A 413 -18.93 10.29 7.56
CA TRP A 413 -18.79 10.62 8.98
C TRP A 413 -18.83 12.12 9.28
N LEU A 414 -18.67 13.02 8.29
CA LEU A 414 -18.64 14.46 8.47
C LEU A 414 -19.89 15.06 9.10
N PRO A 415 -21.10 14.56 8.78
CA PRO A 415 -22.32 15.06 9.40
C PRO A 415 -22.49 14.68 10.87
N PHE A 416 -21.54 13.94 11.45
CA PHE A 416 -21.54 13.58 12.88
C PHE A 416 -20.68 14.53 13.69
N GLN A 417 -21.09 14.75 14.95
CA GLN A 417 -20.18 15.34 15.93
C GLN A 417 -19.13 14.30 16.28
N THR A 418 -17.91 14.46 15.77
CA THR A 418 -16.83 13.52 16.01
C THR A 418 -16.00 13.96 17.19
N ASN A 419 -15.90 13.13 18.23
CA ASN A 419 -14.95 13.33 19.33
C ASN A 419 -13.58 12.76 18.97
N VAL A 420 -13.57 11.50 18.50
CA VAL A 420 -12.35 10.80 18.10
C VAL A 420 -12.56 10.19 16.72
N LEU A 421 -11.67 10.50 15.79
CA LEU A 421 -11.64 9.91 14.46
C LEU A 421 -10.50 8.88 14.40
N LEU A 422 -10.86 7.63 14.16
CA LEU A 422 -9.93 6.53 13.95
C LEU A 422 -9.68 6.39 12.45
N LEU A 423 -8.45 6.59 12.01
CA LEU A 423 -8.02 6.51 10.62
C LEU A 423 -7.09 5.31 10.44
N ALA A 424 -7.60 4.23 9.87
CA ALA A 424 -6.81 3.03 9.60
C ALA A 424 -6.35 3.06 8.14
N ASP A 425 -5.12 3.51 7.89
CA ASP A 425 -4.49 3.60 6.57
C ASP A 425 -5.33 4.38 5.53
N PRO A 426 -5.75 5.61 5.85
CA PRO A 426 -6.80 6.34 5.12
C PRO A 426 -6.39 6.73 3.70
N ALA A 427 -5.10 6.76 3.38
CA ALA A 427 -4.59 7.15 2.08
C ALA A 427 -4.10 5.96 1.24
N LYS A 428 -4.38 4.72 1.68
CA LYS A 428 -3.99 3.51 0.94
C LYS A 428 -4.61 3.46 -0.46
N GLY A 429 -3.74 3.41 -1.48
CA GLY A 429 -4.19 3.36 -2.88
C GLY A 429 -4.86 4.64 -3.39
N VAL A 430 -4.56 5.78 -2.76
CA VAL A 430 -5.01 7.11 -3.15
C VAL A 430 -3.85 7.87 -3.80
N ASP A 431 -4.13 8.66 -4.83
CA ASP A 431 -3.11 9.51 -5.46
C ASP A 431 -2.64 10.65 -4.55
N VAL A 432 -1.45 11.20 -4.84
CA VAL A 432 -0.78 12.21 -4.00
C VAL A 432 -1.66 13.46 -3.79
N GLY A 433 -2.38 13.89 -4.83
CA GLY A 433 -3.25 15.08 -4.72
C GLY A 433 -4.43 14.83 -3.80
N ALA A 434 -5.15 13.72 -4.01
CA ALA A 434 -6.29 13.34 -3.17
C ALA A 434 -5.88 13.02 -1.72
N LYS A 435 -4.68 12.46 -1.50
CA LYS A 435 -4.07 12.25 -0.19
C LYS A 435 -3.90 13.58 0.55
N ARG A 436 -3.30 14.57 -0.12
CA ARG A 436 -3.07 15.89 0.45
C ARG A 436 -4.39 16.58 0.83
N ASP A 437 -5.37 16.61 -0.08
CA ASP A 437 -6.71 17.18 0.18
C ASP A 437 -7.37 16.55 1.40
N LEU A 438 -7.25 15.22 1.54
CA LEU A 438 -7.80 14.46 2.67
C LEU A 438 -7.18 14.90 4.00
N TYR A 439 -5.84 14.94 4.07
CA TYR A 439 -5.15 15.32 5.30
C TYR A 439 -5.32 16.81 5.63
N GLU A 440 -5.30 17.72 4.67
CA GLU A 440 -5.61 19.15 4.88
C GLU A 440 -7.01 19.32 5.47
N TYR A 441 -7.98 18.54 4.98
CA TYR A 441 -9.32 18.55 5.56
C TYR A 441 -9.32 18.06 7.02
N ILE A 442 -8.67 16.93 7.32
CA ILE A 442 -8.58 16.37 8.67
C ILE A 442 -7.92 17.36 9.63
N LEU A 443 -6.80 17.95 9.23
CA LEU A 443 -6.09 18.98 10.01
C LEU A 443 -6.99 20.15 10.39
N ARG A 444 -7.76 20.67 9.42
CA ARG A 444 -8.72 21.75 9.67
C ARG A 444 -9.79 21.34 10.70
N GLN A 445 -10.33 20.11 10.60
CA GLN A 445 -11.31 19.62 11.59
C GLN A 445 -10.70 19.44 13.00
N VAL A 446 -9.45 19.00 13.08
CA VAL A 446 -8.74 18.90 14.37
C VAL A 446 -8.56 20.27 15.00
N GLU A 447 -8.22 21.30 14.24
CA GLU A 447 -8.04 22.68 14.74
C GLU A 447 -9.35 23.32 15.13
N GLU A 448 -10.35 23.30 14.23
CA GLU A 448 -11.64 23.99 14.42
C GLU A 448 -12.50 23.33 15.50
N LYS A 449 -12.58 21.99 15.50
CA LYS A 449 -13.48 21.24 16.39
C LYS A 449 -12.79 20.66 17.62
N ARG A 450 -11.47 20.80 17.71
CA ARG A 450 -10.67 20.22 18.81
C ARG A 450 -10.89 18.71 18.97
N MET A 451 -11.23 18.01 17.86
CA MET A 451 -11.36 16.56 17.87
C MET A 451 -9.99 15.90 17.98
N GLY A 452 -9.94 14.72 18.59
CA GLY A 452 -8.74 13.88 18.59
C GLY A 452 -8.74 12.94 17.38
N VAL A 453 -7.57 12.65 16.85
CA VAL A 453 -7.39 11.68 15.76
C VAL A 453 -6.41 10.61 16.20
N ILE A 454 -6.72 9.35 15.93
CA ILE A 454 -5.77 8.25 16.00
C ILE A 454 -5.51 7.80 14.56
N LEU A 455 -4.27 7.93 14.09
CA LEU A 455 -3.85 7.62 12.73
C LEU A 455 -2.93 6.38 12.73
N TYR A 456 -3.36 5.33 12.10
CA TYR A 456 -2.48 4.25 11.64
C TYR A 456 -2.24 4.44 10.14
N ALA A 457 -1.00 4.44 9.72
CA ALA A 457 -0.61 4.43 8.32
C ALA A 457 0.50 3.40 8.10
N SER A 458 0.43 2.70 6.96
CA SER A 458 1.48 1.77 6.52
C SER A 458 2.72 2.49 5.99
N ASP A 459 2.59 3.77 5.67
CA ASP A 459 3.66 4.66 5.20
C ASP A 459 4.14 5.54 6.37
N ASN A 460 5.39 5.37 6.77
CA ASN A 460 5.98 6.17 7.84
C ASN A 460 6.03 7.67 7.52
N GLU A 461 6.12 8.05 6.23
CA GLU A 461 6.09 9.46 5.82
C GLU A 461 4.79 10.15 6.28
N GLU A 462 3.65 9.44 6.21
CA GLU A 462 2.37 9.99 6.68
C GLU A 462 2.38 10.24 8.18
N LEU A 463 2.94 9.30 8.94
CA LEU A 463 3.07 9.44 10.39
C LEU A 463 3.99 10.61 10.75
N ILE A 464 5.13 10.76 10.05
CA ILE A 464 6.07 11.85 10.26
C ILE A 464 5.46 13.20 9.91
N GLU A 465 4.73 13.29 8.80
CA GLU A 465 4.18 14.55 8.27
C GLU A 465 2.99 15.06 9.09
N TYR A 466 2.10 14.15 9.54
CA TYR A 466 0.78 14.53 10.06
C TYR A 466 0.57 14.26 11.56
N CYS A 467 1.44 13.51 12.25
CA CYS A 467 1.24 13.19 13.66
C CYS A 467 1.98 14.13 14.61
N ASP A 468 1.34 14.44 15.71
CA ASP A 468 1.93 15.23 16.81
C ASP A 468 2.80 14.36 17.71
N ARG A 469 2.39 13.09 17.88
CA ARG A 469 3.04 12.08 18.71
C ARG A 469 2.81 10.71 18.12
N LEU A 470 3.78 9.78 18.23
CA LEU A 470 3.69 8.41 17.74
C LEU A 470 3.81 7.41 18.89
N LEU A 471 2.96 6.38 18.84
CA LEU A 471 3.12 5.16 19.63
C LEU A 471 3.66 4.07 18.69
N ILE A 472 4.79 3.48 19.06
CA ILE A 472 5.37 2.38 18.29
C ILE A 472 4.93 1.07 18.90
N MET A 473 4.33 0.22 18.06
CA MET A 473 3.85 -1.11 18.47
C MET A 473 4.83 -2.21 18.05
N TYR A 474 5.00 -3.18 18.93
CA TYR A 474 5.73 -4.41 18.69
C TYR A 474 5.05 -5.55 19.44
N GLU A 475 4.73 -6.66 18.76
CA GLU A 475 4.05 -7.85 19.33
C GLU A 475 2.81 -7.49 20.20
N GLY A 476 1.99 -6.58 19.69
CA GLY A 476 0.76 -6.16 20.36
C GLY A 476 0.93 -5.24 21.56
N GLN A 477 2.11 -4.74 21.83
CA GLN A 477 2.43 -3.82 22.94
C GLN A 477 2.90 -2.47 22.41
N VAL A 478 2.65 -1.40 23.17
CA VAL A 478 3.30 -0.10 22.93
C VAL A 478 4.69 -0.16 23.58
N VAL A 479 5.74 -0.08 22.75
CA VAL A 479 7.13 -0.22 23.17
C VAL A 479 7.89 1.10 23.25
N ALA A 480 7.41 2.14 22.55
CA ALA A 480 7.99 3.47 22.56
C ALA A 480 6.94 4.53 22.28
N THR A 481 7.19 5.74 22.75
CA THR A 481 6.46 6.95 22.41
C THR A 481 7.47 7.96 21.84
N LEU A 482 7.22 8.50 20.65
CA LEU A 482 8.06 9.48 19.97
C LEU A 482 7.32 10.81 19.92
N GLU A 483 8.00 11.91 20.26
CA GLU A 483 7.45 13.27 20.28
C GLU A 483 8.46 14.26 19.67
N GLY A 484 7.97 15.38 19.13
CA GLY A 484 8.83 16.43 18.59
C GLY A 484 9.81 15.91 17.54
N ASP A 485 11.08 16.29 17.65
CA ASP A 485 12.14 15.90 16.68
C ASP A 485 12.47 14.41 16.68
N ASP A 486 11.95 13.66 17.67
CA ASP A 486 12.09 12.21 17.72
C ASP A 486 11.20 11.49 16.72
N ILE A 487 10.21 12.17 16.12
CA ILE A 487 9.40 11.63 15.05
C ILE A 487 10.17 11.77 13.72
N ASN A 488 10.99 10.77 13.45
CA ASN A 488 11.75 10.63 12.21
C ASN A 488 11.87 9.15 11.84
N GLU A 489 12.22 8.87 10.59
CA GLU A 489 12.23 7.52 10.04
C GLU A 489 13.18 6.59 10.80
N ASP A 490 14.39 7.07 11.12
CA ASP A 490 15.40 6.28 11.82
C ASP A 490 14.91 5.82 13.20
N LYS A 491 14.31 6.72 13.98
CA LYS A 491 13.79 6.40 15.31
C LYS A 491 12.54 5.52 15.26
N ILE A 492 11.66 5.71 14.27
CA ILE A 492 10.52 4.82 14.04
C ILE A 492 11.03 3.41 13.75
N ILE A 493 11.99 3.24 12.83
CA ILE A 493 12.57 1.95 12.49
C ILE A 493 13.29 1.33 13.68
N ALA A 494 14.16 2.09 14.36
CA ALA A 494 14.90 1.61 15.52
C ALA A 494 13.98 1.10 16.64
N ALA A 495 12.95 1.88 16.98
CA ALA A 495 11.96 1.50 17.99
C ALA A 495 11.13 0.28 17.54
N SER A 496 10.77 0.19 16.25
CA SER A 496 10.03 -0.93 15.67
C SER A 496 10.82 -2.24 15.68
N LEU A 497 12.16 -2.18 15.62
CA LEU A 497 13.08 -3.33 15.66
C LEU A 497 13.62 -3.62 17.06
N ARG A 498 13.26 -2.82 18.08
CA ARG A 498 13.87 -2.86 19.43
C ARG A 498 15.40 -2.77 19.43
N VAL A 499 15.96 -2.11 18.43
CA VAL A 499 17.40 -1.80 18.41
C VAL A 499 17.65 -0.66 19.42
N ARG A 500 18.47 -0.93 20.43
CA ARG A 500 18.88 0.06 21.43
C ARG A 500 19.97 0.98 20.90
#